data_75692f38ed3ee5199c2560a8ada55ab5
#
_entry.id   75692f38ed3ee5199c2560a8ada55ab5
#
_cell.length_a   1.000
_cell.length_b   1.000
_cell.length_c   1.000
_cell.angle_alpha   90.00
_cell.angle_beta   90.00
_cell.angle_gamma   90.00
#
_symmetry.space_group_name_H-M   'P 1'
#
loop_
_entity.id
_entity.type
_entity.pdbx_description
1 polymer ?
#
loop_
_entity_poly.entity_id
_entity_poly.type
_entity_poly.pdbx_seq_one_letter_code
_entity_poly.pdbx_strand_id
1 'polypeptide(L)'
;MPKVVRMLSEKRFILLAALLANRADLAAAAEEGGADALVVSTGASDFGANRFGNFELEEEGVRAVTSTVSIPVGLYLGDTLHIDAEKWERVVDANIDFLIMFAHQMPILVLSDERVSKFAAIGPGYVIEQVRSLSKDPSIDALVAALTPSQVVAQAMTALDLGTLRLLVELSEKPVLNLLQKIVEPRFLPLLARTGCRGVILNSLTLGSTSESVKLILADYRSQVLV
;
A
#
# COMPACT_ATOMS: atom_id res chain seq x y z
N MET A 1 -5.20 18.73 -2.13
CA MET A 1 -4.76 17.40 -2.62
C MET A 1 -3.87 16.78 -1.54
N PRO A 2 -4.18 15.58 -1.05
CA PRO A 2 -3.40 14.91 -0.01
C PRO A 2 -1.92 14.75 -0.41
N LYS A 3 -1.02 14.73 0.59
CA LYS A 3 0.44 14.72 0.37
C LYS A 3 0.88 13.52 -0.51
N VAL A 4 0.36 12.34 -0.22
CA VAL A 4 0.71 11.11 -0.99
C VAL A 4 0.22 11.17 -2.43
N VAL A 5 -0.97 11.69 -2.69
CA VAL A 5 -1.52 11.82 -4.07
C VAL A 5 -0.70 12.82 -4.87
N ARG A 6 -0.26 13.92 -4.24
CA ARG A 6 0.65 14.88 -4.88
C ARG A 6 1.98 14.23 -5.27
N MET A 7 2.58 13.43 -4.37
CA MET A 7 3.83 12.71 -4.67
C MET A 7 3.68 11.77 -5.87
N LEU A 8 2.54 11.08 -5.98
CA LEU A 8 2.22 10.22 -7.13
C LEU A 8 2.00 11.01 -8.42
N SER A 9 1.37 12.19 -8.34
CA SER A 9 1.11 13.04 -9.52
C SER A 9 2.37 13.71 -10.07
N GLU A 10 3.36 13.99 -9.24
CA GLU A 10 4.65 14.57 -9.63
C GLU A 10 5.56 13.58 -10.37
N LYS A 11 5.04 12.40 -10.72
CA LYS A 11 5.76 11.33 -11.43
C LYS A 11 7.00 10.80 -10.66
N ARG A 12 7.07 11.05 -9.38
CA ARG A 12 8.11 10.52 -8.51
C ARG A 12 7.82 9.04 -8.22
N PHE A 13 8.86 8.21 -8.27
CA PHE A 13 8.76 6.83 -7.82
C PHE A 13 8.89 6.80 -6.28
N ILE A 14 7.88 6.29 -5.59
CA ILE A 14 7.81 6.31 -4.12
C ILE A 14 7.96 4.93 -3.51
N LEU A 15 8.52 4.89 -2.30
CA LEU A 15 8.63 3.70 -1.47
C LEU A 15 7.63 3.78 -0.31
N LEU A 16 6.73 2.83 -0.22
CA LEU A 16 5.85 2.67 0.93
C LEU A 16 6.30 1.47 1.75
N ALA A 17 6.25 1.60 3.07
CA ALA A 17 6.54 0.50 4.00
C ALA A 17 5.24 0.03 4.67
N ALA A 18 4.79 -1.19 4.36
CA ALA A 18 3.72 -1.84 5.09
C ALA A 18 4.32 -2.53 6.33
N LEU A 19 3.97 -2.02 7.50
CA LEU A 19 4.53 -2.45 8.77
C LEU A 19 4.00 -3.85 9.14
N LEU A 20 4.86 -4.67 9.71
CA LEU A 20 4.51 -6.01 10.18
C LEU A 20 3.66 -6.00 11.47
N ALA A 21 3.64 -4.89 12.17
CA ALA A 21 2.80 -4.60 13.34
C ALA A 21 2.63 -3.08 13.45
N ASN A 22 1.49 -2.62 13.97
CA ASN A 22 1.19 -1.21 14.15
C ASN A 22 1.94 -0.65 15.37
N ARG A 23 3.27 -0.46 15.23
CA ARG A 23 4.18 -0.05 16.30
C ARG A 23 4.95 1.20 15.92
N ALA A 24 5.05 2.13 16.86
CA ALA A 24 5.73 3.41 16.70
C ALA A 24 7.23 3.28 16.37
N ASP A 25 7.93 2.31 16.98
CA ASP A 25 9.36 2.08 16.74
C ASP A 25 9.64 1.57 15.32
N LEU A 26 8.76 0.73 14.76
CA LEU A 26 8.86 0.28 13.37
C LEU A 26 8.54 1.43 12.40
N ALA A 27 7.58 2.29 12.75
CA ALA A 27 7.22 3.45 11.96
C ALA A 27 8.38 4.46 11.88
N ALA A 28 8.98 4.81 13.02
CA ALA A 28 10.14 5.68 13.08
C ALA A 28 11.33 5.12 12.27
N ALA A 29 11.60 3.82 12.42
CA ALA A 29 12.65 3.15 11.66
C ALA A 29 12.41 3.17 10.14
N ALA A 30 11.15 3.03 9.73
CA ALA A 30 10.79 3.08 8.30
C ALA A 30 10.95 4.51 7.73
N GLU A 31 10.55 5.54 8.46
CA GLU A 31 10.78 6.94 8.07
C GLU A 31 12.28 7.25 8.00
N GLU A 32 13.06 6.85 9.02
CA GLU A 32 14.51 7.00 9.01
C GLU A 32 15.21 6.23 7.88
N GLY A 33 14.67 5.07 7.48
CA GLY A 33 15.14 4.28 6.34
C GLY A 33 14.77 4.87 4.99
N GLY A 34 13.99 5.95 4.97
CA GLY A 34 13.66 6.68 3.74
C GLY A 34 12.36 6.24 3.06
N ALA A 35 11.41 5.65 3.80
CA ALA A 35 10.06 5.48 3.29
C ALA A 35 9.41 6.84 2.98
N ASP A 36 8.67 6.92 1.87
CA ASP A 36 7.89 8.12 1.50
C ASP A 36 6.51 8.14 2.17
N ALA A 37 5.99 6.96 2.51
CA ALA A 37 4.74 6.77 3.25
C ALA A 37 4.74 5.42 3.97
N LEU A 38 3.87 5.27 4.96
CA LEU A 38 3.66 4.02 5.71
C LEU A 38 2.29 3.43 5.40
N VAL A 39 2.17 2.12 5.61
CA VAL A 39 0.89 1.41 5.63
C VAL A 39 0.80 0.63 6.94
N VAL A 40 -0.17 0.97 7.76
CA VAL A 40 -0.63 0.16 8.91
C VAL A 40 -1.76 -0.75 8.45
N SER A 41 -2.05 -1.81 9.19
CA SER A 41 -3.03 -2.81 8.77
C SER A 41 -3.99 -3.17 9.89
N THR A 42 -5.24 -3.47 9.54
CA THR A 42 -6.27 -4.00 10.46
C THR A 42 -7.16 -5.01 9.76
N GLY A 43 -7.70 -5.96 10.51
CA GLY A 43 -8.75 -6.88 10.02
C GLY A 43 -8.31 -7.92 9.00
N ALA A 44 -7.02 -8.09 8.77
CA ALA A 44 -6.54 -9.04 7.76
C ALA A 44 -5.20 -9.66 8.14
N SER A 45 -4.81 -10.70 7.40
CA SER A 45 -3.40 -10.92 7.14
C SER A 45 -2.88 -9.70 6.39
N ASP A 46 -1.75 -9.16 6.79
CA ASP A 46 -1.02 -8.27 5.91
C ASP A 46 -0.89 -8.99 4.55
N PHE A 47 -0.51 -8.26 3.55
CA PHE A 47 -0.23 -8.85 2.24
C PHE A 47 0.86 -9.97 2.30
N GLY A 48 1.21 -10.46 3.47
CA GLY A 48 2.17 -11.51 3.83
C GLY A 48 1.60 -12.47 4.89
N ALA A 49 2.38 -12.75 5.92
CA ALA A 49 2.11 -13.81 6.89
C ALA A 49 1.48 -13.31 8.22
N ASN A 50 1.51 -12.02 8.52
CA ASN A 50 1.05 -11.49 9.80
C ASN A 50 -0.47 -11.28 9.80
N ARG A 51 -1.09 -11.55 10.92
CA ARG A 51 -2.51 -11.29 11.14
C ARG A 51 -2.67 -10.11 12.09
N PHE A 52 -3.50 -9.17 11.68
CA PHE A 52 -3.88 -8.02 12.49
C PHE A 52 -5.28 -8.23 13.05
N GLY A 53 -5.52 -7.71 14.24
CA GLY A 53 -6.85 -7.63 14.82
C GLY A 53 -7.77 -6.69 14.00
N ASN A 54 -9.05 -6.67 14.38
CA ASN A 54 -9.97 -5.68 13.84
C ASN A 54 -9.52 -4.26 14.26
N PHE A 55 -10.14 -3.23 13.67
CA PHE A 55 -9.74 -1.84 13.93
C PHE A 55 -9.78 -1.48 15.43
N GLU A 56 -10.76 -1.99 16.17
CA GLU A 56 -10.93 -1.71 17.61
C GLU A 56 -9.74 -2.22 18.44
N LEU A 57 -9.13 -3.32 18.03
CA LEU A 57 -7.95 -3.90 18.71
C LEU A 57 -6.65 -3.20 18.29
N GLU A 58 -6.59 -2.69 17.08
CA GLU A 58 -5.39 -2.09 16.50
C GLU A 58 -5.36 -0.55 16.61
N GLU A 59 -6.45 0.09 16.99
CA GLU A 59 -6.61 1.56 16.98
C GLU A 59 -5.53 2.29 17.76
N GLU A 60 -5.16 1.79 18.95
CA GLU A 60 -4.10 2.40 19.77
C GLU A 60 -2.75 2.37 19.02
N GLY A 61 -2.42 1.24 18.39
CA GLY A 61 -1.22 1.10 17.58
C GLY A 61 -1.24 2.00 16.34
N VAL A 62 -2.38 2.08 15.64
CA VAL A 62 -2.56 2.97 14.49
C VAL A 62 -2.33 4.42 14.90
N ARG A 63 -2.96 4.89 15.99
CA ARG A 63 -2.79 6.26 16.52
C ARG A 63 -1.36 6.52 16.97
N ALA A 64 -0.69 5.54 17.59
CA ALA A 64 0.71 5.65 17.96
C ALA A 64 1.60 5.85 16.73
N VAL A 65 1.36 5.12 15.65
CA VAL A 65 2.09 5.27 14.37
C VAL A 65 1.84 6.65 13.76
N THR A 66 0.57 7.06 13.60
CA THR A 66 0.21 8.35 12.96
C THR A 66 0.73 9.56 13.73
N SER A 67 0.93 9.44 15.05
CA SER A 67 1.50 10.52 15.89
C SER A 67 3.03 10.53 15.92
N THR A 68 3.69 9.45 15.48
CA THR A 68 5.14 9.31 15.59
C THR A 68 5.87 9.85 14.36
N VAL A 69 5.29 9.73 13.16
CA VAL A 69 5.96 10.05 11.89
C VAL A 69 5.41 11.32 11.25
N SER A 70 6.22 11.93 10.38
CA SER A 70 5.84 13.12 9.60
C SER A 70 5.43 12.80 8.16
N ILE A 71 5.72 11.58 7.70
CA ILE A 71 5.33 11.08 6.38
C ILE A 71 3.88 10.59 6.39
N PRO A 72 3.20 10.54 5.23
CA PRO A 72 1.83 10.05 5.15
C PRO A 72 1.68 8.62 5.68
N VAL A 73 0.59 8.37 6.41
CA VAL A 73 0.22 7.04 6.90
C VAL A 73 -1.08 6.60 6.25
N GLY A 74 -1.04 5.48 5.57
CA GLY A 74 -2.21 4.79 5.04
C GLY A 74 -2.65 3.64 5.92
N LEU A 75 -3.91 3.27 5.84
CA LEU A 75 -4.48 2.09 6.47
C LEU A 75 -4.85 1.06 5.40
N TYR A 76 -4.28 -0.15 5.49
CA TYR A 76 -4.87 -1.30 4.82
C TYR A 76 -5.98 -1.86 5.69
N LEU A 77 -7.22 -1.68 5.23
CA LEU A 77 -8.40 -2.18 5.89
C LEU A 77 -8.80 -3.50 5.22
N GLY A 78 -8.46 -4.60 5.89
CA GLY A 78 -8.71 -5.96 5.41
C GLY A 78 -10.15 -6.42 5.68
N ASP A 79 -10.38 -7.69 5.78
CA ASP A 79 -11.66 -8.45 5.83
C ASP A 79 -12.85 -7.85 6.63
N THR A 80 -13.05 -6.56 6.58
CA THR A 80 -14.21 -5.89 7.16
C THR A 80 -15.36 -5.87 6.17
N LEU A 81 -16.09 -6.97 6.08
CA LEU A 81 -17.32 -7.07 5.28
C LEU A 81 -18.41 -6.07 5.74
N HIS A 82 -18.27 -5.49 6.93
CA HIS A 82 -19.25 -4.57 7.50
C HIS A 82 -18.53 -3.39 8.16
N ILE A 83 -18.41 -2.27 7.43
CA ILE A 83 -18.05 -0.97 7.98
C ILE A 83 -19.34 -0.18 8.07
N ASP A 84 -19.81 0.08 9.30
CA ASP A 84 -20.86 1.04 9.57
C ASP A 84 -20.30 2.47 9.71
N ALA A 85 -21.20 3.45 9.83
CA ALA A 85 -20.82 4.85 9.91
C ALA A 85 -20.00 5.18 11.17
N GLU A 86 -20.31 4.56 12.31
CA GLU A 86 -19.60 4.81 13.57
C GLU A 86 -18.15 4.31 13.47
N LYS A 87 -17.97 3.10 12.98
CA LYS A 87 -16.64 2.51 12.76
C LYS A 87 -15.84 3.31 11.75
N TRP A 88 -16.50 3.79 10.67
CA TRP A 88 -15.83 4.60 9.66
C TRP A 88 -15.34 5.94 10.24
N GLU A 89 -16.15 6.64 11.05
CA GLU A 89 -15.72 7.86 11.72
C GLU A 89 -14.48 7.61 12.60
N ARG A 90 -14.42 6.53 13.36
CA ARG A 90 -13.24 6.19 14.17
C ARG A 90 -11.99 5.95 13.32
N VAL A 91 -12.15 5.33 12.14
CA VAL A 91 -11.04 5.13 11.19
C VAL A 91 -10.53 6.49 10.68
N VAL A 92 -11.43 7.40 10.29
CA VAL A 92 -11.06 8.75 9.83
C VAL A 92 -10.38 9.55 10.95
N ASP A 93 -10.89 9.46 12.17
CA ASP A 93 -10.36 10.15 13.35
C ASP A 93 -8.98 9.61 13.80
N ALA A 94 -8.54 8.48 13.27
CA ALA A 94 -7.19 7.94 13.53
C ALA A 94 -6.08 8.69 12.76
N ASN A 95 -6.41 9.78 12.07
CA ASN A 95 -5.48 10.64 11.33
C ASN A 95 -4.69 9.91 10.25
N ILE A 96 -5.39 9.07 9.47
CA ILE A 96 -4.83 8.41 8.29
C ILE A 96 -4.95 9.32 7.06
N ASP A 97 -3.95 9.31 6.19
CA ASP A 97 -3.92 10.11 4.95
C ASP A 97 -4.60 9.39 3.77
N PHE A 98 -4.52 8.07 3.73
CA PHE A 98 -5.11 7.27 2.67
C PHE A 98 -5.53 5.87 3.14
N LEU A 99 -6.46 5.28 2.42
CA LEU A 99 -6.97 3.94 2.66
C LEU A 99 -6.58 3.03 1.50
N ILE A 100 -6.17 1.80 1.82
CA ILE A 100 -6.04 0.71 0.84
C ILE A 100 -7.09 -0.34 1.15
N MET A 101 -7.92 -0.69 0.17
CA MET A 101 -8.87 -1.80 0.23
C MET A 101 -8.93 -2.50 -1.12
N PHE A 102 -9.23 -3.79 -1.13
CA PHE A 102 -9.60 -4.44 -2.38
C PHE A 102 -10.86 -3.81 -2.96
N ALA A 103 -10.85 -3.52 -4.27
CA ALA A 103 -11.95 -2.81 -4.93
C ALA A 103 -13.32 -3.49 -4.73
N HIS A 104 -13.36 -4.83 -4.69
CA HIS A 104 -14.59 -5.59 -4.46
C HIS A 104 -15.06 -5.59 -3.00
N GLN A 105 -14.26 -5.08 -2.06
CA GLN A 105 -14.58 -4.97 -0.63
C GLN A 105 -14.87 -3.52 -0.20
N MET A 106 -14.56 -2.54 -1.04
CA MET A 106 -14.67 -1.12 -0.71
C MET A 106 -16.14 -0.65 -0.79
N PRO A 107 -16.79 -0.34 0.36
CA PRO A 107 -18.19 0.04 0.39
C PRO A 107 -18.40 1.46 -0.17
N ILE A 108 -19.64 1.74 -0.64
CA ILE A 108 -20.03 3.08 -1.12
C ILE A 108 -19.85 4.15 -0.02
N LEU A 109 -20.09 3.81 1.24
CA LEU A 109 -19.84 4.71 2.39
C LEU A 109 -18.40 5.25 2.38
N VAL A 110 -17.42 4.37 2.16
CA VAL A 110 -16.01 4.74 2.09
C VAL A 110 -15.71 5.55 0.83
N LEU A 111 -16.26 5.14 -0.31
CA LEU A 111 -16.07 5.85 -1.59
C LEU A 111 -16.59 7.28 -1.56
N SER A 112 -17.70 7.53 -0.86
CA SER A 112 -18.35 8.85 -0.80
C SER A 112 -17.66 9.85 0.13
N ASP A 113 -16.72 9.42 0.97
CA ASP A 113 -16.04 10.27 1.94
C ASP A 113 -14.78 10.88 1.33
N GLU A 114 -14.71 12.21 1.19
CA GLU A 114 -13.59 12.92 0.58
C GLU A 114 -12.44 13.22 1.55
N ARG A 115 -12.58 12.91 2.86
CA ARG A 115 -11.57 13.22 3.89
C ARG A 115 -10.32 12.35 3.76
N VAL A 116 -10.44 11.14 3.20
CA VAL A 116 -9.36 10.17 3.07
C VAL A 116 -9.19 9.77 1.61
N SER A 117 -7.96 9.73 1.11
CA SER A 117 -7.67 9.22 -0.25
C SER A 117 -7.91 7.72 -0.35
N LYS A 118 -8.45 7.26 -1.47
CA LYS A 118 -8.78 5.85 -1.71
C LYS A 118 -7.85 5.22 -2.74
N PHE A 119 -7.14 4.19 -2.32
CA PHE A 119 -6.28 3.36 -3.17
C PHE A 119 -6.94 1.99 -3.31
N ALA A 120 -7.47 1.72 -4.50
CA ALA A 120 -8.17 0.47 -4.78
C ALA A 120 -7.19 -0.65 -5.13
N ALA A 121 -7.12 -1.69 -4.31
CA ALA A 121 -6.30 -2.86 -4.58
C ALA A 121 -6.99 -3.79 -5.59
N ILE A 122 -6.20 -4.20 -6.59
CA ILE A 122 -6.60 -5.12 -7.65
C ILE A 122 -5.92 -6.47 -7.40
N GLY A 123 -6.73 -7.49 -7.16
CA GLY A 123 -6.27 -8.86 -6.92
C GLY A 123 -6.05 -9.66 -8.20
N PRO A 124 -5.52 -10.89 -8.09
CA PRO A 124 -5.37 -11.78 -9.23
C PRO A 124 -6.73 -12.14 -9.84
N GLY A 125 -6.78 -12.33 -11.15
CA GLY A 125 -8.01 -12.68 -11.85
C GLY A 125 -8.97 -11.51 -12.12
N TYR A 126 -8.49 -10.28 -12.02
CA TYR A 126 -9.31 -9.10 -12.33
C TYR A 126 -9.76 -9.06 -13.81
N VAL A 127 -10.89 -8.41 -14.05
CA VAL A 127 -11.43 -8.18 -15.40
C VAL A 127 -10.91 -6.83 -15.92
N ILE A 128 -10.33 -6.84 -17.11
CA ILE A 128 -9.66 -5.66 -17.73
C ILE A 128 -10.62 -4.46 -17.82
N GLU A 129 -11.85 -4.69 -18.25
CA GLU A 129 -12.88 -3.67 -18.40
C GLU A 129 -13.28 -3.05 -17.06
N GLN A 130 -13.31 -3.84 -15.98
CA GLN A 130 -13.58 -3.35 -14.63
C GLN A 130 -12.45 -2.45 -14.13
N VAL A 131 -11.19 -2.82 -14.36
CA VAL A 131 -10.04 -1.97 -13.98
C VAL A 131 -10.07 -0.66 -14.74
N ARG A 132 -10.32 -0.69 -16.04
CA ARG A 132 -10.42 0.52 -16.87
C ARG A 132 -11.55 1.43 -16.40
N SER A 133 -12.71 0.87 -16.05
CA SER A 133 -13.83 1.62 -15.50
C SER A 133 -13.50 2.22 -14.14
N LEU A 134 -12.95 1.41 -13.23
CA LEU A 134 -12.58 1.83 -11.88
C LEU A 134 -11.53 2.96 -11.90
N SER A 135 -10.56 2.90 -12.82
CA SER A 135 -9.52 3.93 -12.92
C SER A 135 -10.05 5.31 -13.37
N LYS A 136 -11.27 5.36 -13.91
CA LYS A 136 -11.95 6.62 -14.28
C LYS A 136 -12.80 7.21 -13.16
N ASP A 137 -13.04 6.44 -12.10
CA ASP A 137 -13.84 6.90 -10.98
C ASP A 137 -13.12 8.05 -10.25
N PRO A 138 -13.76 9.23 -10.11
CA PRO A 138 -13.15 10.37 -9.44
C PRO A 138 -12.91 10.11 -7.94
N SER A 139 -13.64 9.18 -7.33
CA SER A 139 -13.47 8.81 -5.92
C SER A 139 -12.25 7.94 -5.65
N ILE A 140 -11.58 7.41 -6.69
CA ILE A 140 -10.36 6.61 -6.56
C ILE A 140 -9.15 7.48 -6.91
N ASP A 141 -8.14 7.49 -6.05
CA ASP A 141 -6.93 8.29 -6.23
C ASP A 141 -5.77 7.50 -6.84
N ALA A 142 -5.68 6.20 -6.55
CA ALA A 142 -4.66 5.30 -7.07
C ALA A 142 -5.13 3.85 -7.14
N LEU A 143 -4.44 3.02 -7.92
CA LEU A 143 -4.60 1.57 -7.89
C LEU A 143 -3.38 0.92 -7.21
N VAL A 144 -3.63 -0.18 -6.49
CA VAL A 144 -2.59 -1.03 -5.91
C VAL A 144 -2.61 -2.40 -6.60
N ALA A 145 -1.53 -2.73 -7.28
CA ALA A 145 -1.36 -4.02 -7.94
C ALA A 145 -1.00 -5.10 -6.91
N ALA A 146 -1.99 -5.86 -6.44
CA ALA A 146 -1.85 -7.02 -5.55
C ALA A 146 -2.08 -8.32 -6.36
N LEU A 147 -1.37 -8.47 -7.47
CA LEU A 147 -1.69 -9.40 -8.56
C LEU A 147 -1.17 -10.83 -8.34
N THR A 148 -0.42 -11.09 -7.29
CA THR A 148 0.21 -12.39 -7.07
C THR A 148 -0.79 -13.38 -6.46
N PRO A 149 -1.07 -14.51 -7.12
CA PRO A 149 -1.84 -15.58 -6.51
C PRO A 149 -1.17 -16.11 -5.23
N SER A 150 -1.96 -16.49 -4.23
CA SER A 150 -1.46 -16.93 -2.91
C SER A 150 -0.45 -18.08 -2.98
N GLN A 151 -0.58 -18.97 -3.97
CA GLN A 151 0.28 -20.14 -4.16
C GLN A 151 1.72 -19.80 -4.56
N VAL A 152 1.97 -18.59 -5.07
CA VAL A 152 3.28 -18.15 -5.58
C VAL A 152 3.81 -16.89 -4.89
N VAL A 153 3.20 -16.51 -3.77
CA VAL A 153 3.73 -15.47 -2.88
C VAL A 153 5.11 -15.87 -2.37
N ALA A 154 6.00 -14.89 -2.17
CA ALA A 154 7.38 -15.07 -1.75
C ALA A 154 8.29 -15.83 -2.73
N GLN A 155 7.84 -16.13 -3.94
CA GLN A 155 8.71 -16.58 -5.02
C GLN A 155 9.40 -15.41 -5.73
N ALA A 156 10.43 -15.69 -6.52
CA ALA A 156 11.08 -14.66 -7.34
C ALA A 156 10.10 -14.06 -8.37
N MET A 157 10.22 -12.77 -8.63
CA MET A 157 9.45 -12.09 -9.68
C MET A 157 9.89 -12.55 -11.07
N THR A 158 8.93 -12.73 -11.96
CA THR A 158 9.13 -13.25 -13.31
C THR A 158 8.86 -12.21 -14.40
N ALA A 159 9.21 -12.52 -15.63
CA ALA A 159 8.88 -11.68 -16.79
C ALA A 159 7.37 -11.51 -16.98
N LEU A 160 6.57 -12.54 -16.66
CA LEU A 160 5.11 -12.44 -16.71
C LEU A 160 4.54 -11.47 -15.67
N ASP A 161 5.11 -11.45 -14.46
CA ASP A 161 4.70 -10.50 -13.43
C ASP A 161 4.94 -9.04 -13.87
N LEU A 162 6.10 -8.77 -14.47
CA LEU A 162 6.42 -7.45 -15.03
C LEU A 162 5.48 -7.09 -16.19
N GLY A 163 5.17 -8.05 -17.07
CA GLY A 163 4.22 -7.88 -18.18
C GLY A 163 2.81 -7.56 -17.66
N THR A 164 2.34 -8.28 -16.64
CA THR A 164 1.04 -8.06 -16.03
C THR A 164 0.96 -6.70 -15.34
N LEU A 165 2.01 -6.30 -14.63
CA LEU A 165 2.08 -4.97 -14.01
C LEU A 165 2.05 -3.86 -15.06
N ARG A 166 2.82 -4.01 -16.16
CA ARG A 166 2.80 -3.05 -17.28
C ARG A 166 1.40 -2.93 -17.89
N LEU A 167 0.74 -4.06 -18.14
CA LEU A 167 -0.62 -4.06 -18.67
C LEU A 167 -1.57 -3.31 -17.74
N LEU A 168 -1.50 -3.52 -16.42
CA LEU A 168 -2.33 -2.79 -15.46
C LEU A 168 -2.06 -1.28 -15.51
N VAL A 169 -0.79 -0.89 -15.61
CA VAL A 169 -0.41 0.54 -15.74
C VAL A 169 -0.98 1.15 -17.03
N GLU A 170 -0.88 0.45 -18.15
CA GLU A 170 -1.40 0.92 -19.45
C GLU A 170 -2.93 1.04 -19.49
N LEU A 171 -3.64 0.21 -18.72
CA LEU A 171 -5.10 0.24 -18.59
C LEU A 171 -5.60 1.35 -17.68
N SER A 172 -4.78 1.83 -16.76
CA SER A 172 -5.17 2.75 -15.69
C SER A 172 -4.95 4.21 -16.05
N GLU A 173 -5.96 5.05 -15.83
CA GLU A 173 -5.84 6.51 -15.84
C GLU A 173 -5.31 7.05 -14.49
N LYS A 174 -5.21 6.19 -13.46
CA LYS A 174 -4.71 6.54 -12.13
C LYS A 174 -3.29 6.03 -11.92
N PRO A 175 -2.52 6.65 -11.02
CA PRO A 175 -1.23 6.09 -10.60
C PRO A 175 -1.38 4.65 -10.10
N VAL A 176 -0.44 3.78 -10.45
CA VAL A 176 -0.40 2.39 -10.00
C VAL A 176 0.80 2.20 -9.08
N LEU A 177 0.56 1.68 -7.88
CA LEU A 177 1.57 1.17 -6.96
C LEU A 177 1.65 -0.36 -7.08
N ASN A 178 2.86 -0.91 -7.00
CA ASN A 178 3.02 -2.37 -6.97
C ASN A 178 3.23 -2.86 -5.53
N LEU A 179 2.35 -3.73 -5.05
CA LEU A 179 2.57 -4.45 -3.80
C LEU A 179 3.57 -5.57 -4.04
N LEU A 180 4.70 -5.55 -3.34
CA LEU A 180 5.74 -6.57 -3.46
C LEU A 180 5.34 -7.86 -2.71
N GLN A 181 4.52 -8.69 -3.34
CA GLN A 181 4.15 -10.02 -2.88
C GLN A 181 5.15 -11.10 -3.31
N LYS A 182 6.13 -10.73 -4.13
CA LYS A 182 7.24 -11.56 -4.57
C LYS A 182 8.57 -10.97 -4.15
N ILE A 183 9.61 -11.81 -4.11
CA ILE A 183 10.96 -11.37 -3.77
C ILE A 183 11.54 -10.60 -4.94
N VAL A 184 11.92 -9.36 -4.68
CA VAL A 184 12.61 -8.46 -5.61
C VAL A 184 13.79 -7.86 -4.87
N GLU A 185 15.00 -8.15 -5.31
CA GLU A 185 16.18 -7.51 -4.74
C GLU A 185 16.20 -6.00 -5.10
N PRO A 186 16.74 -5.13 -4.23
CA PRO A 186 16.78 -3.68 -4.46
C PRO A 186 17.31 -3.28 -5.84
N ARG A 187 18.39 -3.92 -6.31
CA ARG A 187 18.99 -3.67 -7.63
C ARG A 187 18.05 -3.85 -8.83
N PHE A 188 16.91 -4.55 -8.66
CA PHE A 188 15.91 -4.76 -9.72
C PHE A 188 14.76 -3.73 -9.65
N LEU A 189 14.76 -2.83 -8.68
CA LEU A 189 13.76 -1.78 -8.58
C LEU A 189 13.62 -0.91 -9.85
N PRO A 190 14.72 -0.57 -10.56
CA PRO A 190 14.63 0.14 -11.84
C PRO A 190 13.84 -0.60 -12.92
N LEU A 191 13.79 -1.95 -12.91
CA LEU A 191 12.95 -2.72 -13.84
C LEU A 191 11.46 -2.55 -13.54
N LEU A 192 11.09 -2.49 -12.27
CA LEU A 192 9.72 -2.18 -11.85
C LEU A 192 9.33 -0.76 -12.27
N ALA A 193 10.18 0.22 -12.02
CA ALA A 193 9.93 1.60 -12.45
C ALA A 193 9.69 1.72 -13.97
N ARG A 194 10.39 0.93 -14.79
CA ARG A 194 10.19 0.87 -16.25
C ARG A 194 8.84 0.32 -16.69
N THR A 195 8.08 -0.34 -15.81
CA THR A 195 6.69 -0.72 -16.12
C THR A 195 5.75 0.47 -16.13
N GLY A 196 6.19 1.63 -15.60
CA GLY A 196 5.39 2.83 -15.45
C GLY A 196 4.65 2.92 -14.10
N CYS A 197 4.80 1.92 -13.22
CA CYS A 197 4.26 2.05 -11.86
C CYS A 197 4.94 3.21 -11.11
N ARG A 198 4.19 3.83 -10.19
CA ARG A 198 4.61 5.03 -9.46
C ARG A 198 5.29 4.76 -8.14
N GLY A 199 5.43 3.50 -7.77
CA GLY A 199 6.10 3.10 -6.54
C GLY A 199 5.82 1.66 -6.18
N VAL A 200 6.41 1.26 -5.07
CA VAL A 200 6.26 -0.09 -4.49
C VAL A 200 5.84 0.00 -3.04
N ILE A 201 5.06 -0.98 -2.61
CA ILE A 201 4.73 -1.22 -1.20
C ILE A 201 5.56 -2.43 -0.76
N LEU A 202 6.57 -2.17 0.07
CA LEU A 202 7.38 -3.19 0.73
C LEU A 202 6.61 -3.72 1.94
N ASN A 203 6.42 -5.01 2.05
CA ASN A 203 5.69 -5.63 3.15
C ASN A 203 6.62 -6.41 4.10
N SER A 204 6.05 -7.11 5.07
CA SER A 204 6.80 -7.88 6.06
C SER A 204 7.69 -8.98 5.47
N LEU A 205 7.36 -9.52 4.29
CA LEU A 205 8.21 -10.49 3.58
C LEU A 205 9.56 -9.88 3.17
N THR A 206 9.58 -8.58 2.97
CA THR A 206 10.77 -7.84 2.52
C THR A 206 11.46 -7.14 3.69
N LEU A 207 10.70 -6.46 4.57
CA LEU A 207 11.26 -5.53 5.56
C LEU A 207 11.85 -6.21 6.80
N GLY A 208 11.53 -7.48 7.04
CA GLY A 208 11.93 -8.18 8.27
C GLY A 208 11.11 -7.74 9.49
N SER A 209 11.58 -8.07 10.70
CA SER A 209 10.79 -8.00 11.93
C SER A 209 11.30 -7.04 13.01
N THR A 210 12.44 -6.40 12.81
CA THR A 210 13.05 -5.47 13.76
C THR A 210 13.17 -4.07 13.19
N SER A 211 13.16 -3.05 14.04
CA SER A 211 13.37 -1.65 13.63
C SER A 211 14.67 -1.47 12.85
N GLU A 212 15.73 -2.17 13.25
CA GLU A 212 17.02 -2.14 12.55
C GLU A 212 16.91 -2.72 11.13
N SER A 213 16.27 -3.91 10.97
CA SER A 213 16.09 -4.52 9.65
C SER A 213 15.22 -3.65 8.75
N VAL A 214 14.12 -3.08 9.26
CA VAL A 214 13.24 -2.17 8.52
C VAL A 214 14.03 -0.98 7.99
N LYS A 215 14.81 -0.31 8.84
CA LYS A 215 15.62 0.84 8.46
C LYS A 215 16.67 0.51 7.39
N LEU A 216 17.45 -0.55 7.61
CA LEU A 216 18.53 -0.94 6.70
C LEU A 216 18.01 -1.38 5.32
N ILE A 217 16.96 -2.19 5.31
CA ILE A 217 16.37 -2.68 4.05
C ILE A 217 15.75 -1.51 3.27
N LEU A 218 15.02 -0.61 3.92
CA LEU A 218 14.47 0.57 3.25
C LEU A 218 15.56 1.48 2.69
N ALA A 219 16.65 1.70 3.43
CA ALA A 219 17.79 2.49 2.94
C ALA A 219 18.42 1.85 1.69
N ASP A 220 18.53 0.51 1.63
CA ASP A 220 19.03 -0.19 0.45
C ASP A 220 18.08 -0.01 -0.76
N TYR A 221 16.76 -0.21 -0.59
CA TYR A 221 15.79 0.09 -1.65
C TYR A 221 15.82 1.55 -2.06
N ARG A 222 15.93 2.49 -1.10
CA ARG A 222 16.02 3.93 -1.38
C ARG A 222 17.22 4.27 -2.26
N SER A 223 18.35 3.61 -2.05
CA SER A 223 19.56 3.81 -2.84
C SER A 223 19.38 3.51 -4.34
N GLN A 224 18.39 2.68 -4.68
CA GLN A 224 18.08 2.27 -6.06
C GLN A 224 16.97 3.11 -6.71
N VAL A 225 16.28 3.96 -5.95
CA VAL A 225 15.33 4.92 -6.51
C VAL A 225 16.11 6.04 -7.19
N LEU A 226 16.10 6.06 -8.52
CA LEU A 226 16.71 7.13 -9.29
C LEU A 226 15.99 8.45 -8.97
N VAL A 227 16.75 9.45 -8.58
CA VAL A 227 16.32 10.84 -8.36
C VAL A 227 15.96 11.49 -9.69
#